data_a7dee2c383c769e03a314012597ea7d2
#
_entry.id   a7dee2c383c769e03a314012597ea7d2
#
_cell.length_a   1.000
_cell.length_b   1.000
_cell.length_c   1.000
_cell.angle_alpha   90.00
_cell.angle_beta   90.00
_cell.angle_gamma   90.00
#
_symmetry.space_group_name_H-M   'P 1'
#
loop_
_entity.id
_entity.type
_entity.pdbx_description
1 polymer ?
#
loop_
_entity_poly.entity_id
_entity_poly.type
_entity_poly.pdbx_seq_one_letter_code
_entity_poly.pdbx_strand_id
1 'polypeptide(L)'
;MKNMLKLATPLLLALLAGCASWNVPPPLPGESRAAVEARLGRPTNVYQLPTGTELEYATGPYGQATYMARFGPDEKLISYEQVLDAPGFARIKVGVSTQQDVLHTLGRPAEKSYLPIPKLYVWSYRYKESGVWDSMMHVHFDQDGIVRMMLNGPDPAKEERRFFW
;
A
#
# COMPACT_ATOMS: atom_id res chain seq x y z
N MET A 1 8.43 52.12 -5.34
CA MET A 1 8.98 51.06 -4.46
C MET A 1 8.05 50.60 -3.31
N LYS A 2 7.19 51.47 -2.74
CA LYS A 2 6.26 51.09 -1.65
C LYS A 2 5.14 50.10 -2.03
N ASN A 3 4.73 50.00 -3.29
CA ASN A 3 3.62 49.12 -3.75
C ASN A 3 4.07 47.70 -4.09
N MET A 4 5.37 47.47 -4.38
CA MET A 4 5.89 46.11 -4.62
C MET A 4 5.99 45.28 -3.34
N LEU A 5 6.20 45.93 -2.20
CA LEU A 5 6.32 45.25 -0.91
C LEU A 5 4.96 44.70 -0.40
N LYS A 6 3.84 45.36 -0.80
CA LYS A 6 2.48 44.93 -0.40
C LYS A 6 1.95 43.69 -1.17
N LEU A 7 2.51 43.39 -2.34
CA LEU A 7 2.15 42.19 -3.14
C LEU A 7 3.01 40.97 -2.81
N ALA A 8 4.22 41.18 -2.26
CA ALA A 8 5.11 40.05 -1.90
C ALA A 8 4.67 39.32 -0.65
N THR A 9 3.97 39.97 0.29
CA THR A 9 3.54 39.39 1.57
C THR A 9 2.49 38.30 1.42
N PRO A 10 1.39 38.45 0.63
CA PRO A 10 0.42 37.38 0.46
C PRO A 10 0.98 36.19 -0.35
N LEU A 11 1.92 36.40 -1.26
CA LEU A 11 2.56 35.33 -2.03
C LEU A 11 3.47 34.47 -1.14
N LEU A 12 4.15 35.06 -0.17
CA LEU A 12 5.02 34.34 0.76
C LEU A 12 4.21 33.50 1.76
N LEU A 13 3.04 33.99 2.21
CA LEU A 13 2.13 33.21 3.06
C LEU A 13 1.52 31.98 2.36
N ALA A 14 1.27 32.07 1.05
CA ALA A 14 0.73 30.96 0.26
C ALA A 14 1.72 29.78 0.12
N LEU A 15 3.02 30.04 0.20
CA LEU A 15 4.07 29.02 0.11
C LEU A 15 4.26 28.23 1.42
N LEU A 16 3.78 28.72 2.55
CA LEU A 16 3.88 28.07 3.87
C LEU A 16 2.75 27.06 4.15
N ALA A 17 1.71 27.03 3.33
CA ALA A 17 0.57 26.12 3.51
C ALA A 17 0.85 24.65 3.07
N GLY A 18 2.04 24.38 2.53
CA GLY A 18 2.37 23.07 1.89
C GLY A 18 2.90 21.96 2.79
N CYS A 19 3.12 22.16 4.09
CA CYS A 19 3.84 21.19 4.93
C CYS A 19 3.02 20.60 6.09
N ALA A 20 1.70 20.51 5.98
CA ALA A 20 0.84 20.04 7.07
C ALA A 20 0.52 18.53 7.05
N SER A 21 1.24 17.70 6.28
CA SER A 21 0.85 16.28 6.08
C SER A 21 1.56 15.26 6.99
N TRP A 22 2.25 15.67 8.04
CA TRP A 22 3.04 14.73 8.86
C TRP A 22 2.29 14.08 10.03
N ASN A 23 1.02 14.45 10.25
CA ASN A 23 0.24 13.88 11.36
C ASN A 23 -1.25 13.77 11.02
N VAL A 24 -1.56 13.17 9.86
CA VAL A 24 -2.95 12.92 9.48
C VAL A 24 -3.46 11.72 10.27
N PRO A 25 -4.47 11.89 11.15
CA PRO A 25 -5.01 10.77 11.90
C PRO A 25 -5.65 9.75 10.94
N PRO A 26 -5.56 8.44 11.25
CA PRO A 26 -6.18 7.43 10.42
C PRO A 26 -7.69 7.64 10.31
N PRO A 27 -8.30 7.32 9.16
CA PRO A 27 -9.75 7.36 9.00
C PRO A 27 -10.45 6.39 9.96
N LEU A 28 -11.65 6.77 10.39
CA LEU A 28 -12.45 5.97 11.31
C LEU A 28 -13.62 5.29 10.59
N PRO A 29 -14.07 4.10 11.01
CA PRO A 29 -15.26 3.47 10.48
C PRO A 29 -16.48 4.41 10.50
N GLY A 30 -17.28 4.35 9.44
CA GLY A 30 -18.44 5.22 9.24
C GLY A 30 -18.16 6.52 8.48
N GLU A 31 -16.90 6.92 8.30
CA GLU A 31 -16.57 8.09 7.45
C GLU A 31 -16.94 7.84 5.99
N SER A 32 -17.34 8.89 5.28
CA SER A 32 -17.64 8.78 3.85
C SER A 32 -16.34 8.65 3.04
N ARG A 33 -16.43 7.96 1.91
CA ARG A 33 -15.31 7.82 0.97
C ARG A 33 -14.71 9.18 0.59
N ALA A 34 -15.54 10.17 0.28
CA ALA A 34 -15.09 11.52 -0.05
C ALA A 34 -14.27 12.16 1.08
N ALA A 35 -14.66 11.96 2.35
CA ALA A 35 -13.92 12.48 3.50
C ALA A 35 -12.55 11.76 3.65
N VAL A 36 -12.51 10.46 3.43
CA VAL A 36 -11.26 9.66 3.46
C VAL A 36 -10.32 10.10 2.34
N GLU A 37 -10.80 10.23 1.10
CA GLU A 37 -10.00 10.70 -0.04
C GLU A 37 -9.53 12.15 0.16
N ALA A 38 -10.35 13.02 0.73
CA ALA A 38 -9.95 14.41 1.05
C ALA A 38 -8.82 14.44 2.10
N ARG A 39 -8.80 13.49 3.04
CA ARG A 39 -7.80 13.39 4.10
C ARG A 39 -6.50 12.71 3.63
N LEU A 40 -6.61 11.56 2.95
CA LEU A 40 -5.47 10.74 2.55
C LEU A 40 -4.92 11.09 1.16
N GLY A 41 -5.68 11.87 0.39
CA GLY A 41 -5.36 12.15 -1.00
C GLY A 41 -5.81 11.04 -1.96
N ARG A 42 -5.27 11.08 -3.18
CA ARG A 42 -5.63 10.13 -4.23
C ARG A 42 -5.10 8.73 -3.90
N PRO A 43 -5.95 7.69 -3.93
CA PRO A 43 -5.51 6.32 -3.75
C PRO A 43 -4.59 5.87 -4.90
N THR A 44 -3.71 4.92 -4.61
CA THR A 44 -2.83 4.26 -5.59
C THR A 44 -3.67 3.44 -6.58
N ASN A 45 -4.70 2.75 -6.08
CA ASN A 45 -5.66 1.99 -6.87
C ASN A 45 -7.05 2.02 -6.24
N VAL A 46 -8.06 1.75 -7.07
CA VAL A 46 -9.47 1.62 -6.68
C VAL A 46 -9.99 0.30 -7.24
N TYR A 47 -10.56 -0.53 -6.38
CA TYR A 47 -11.18 -1.79 -6.73
C TYR A 47 -12.68 -1.70 -6.49
N GLN A 48 -13.47 -2.03 -7.50
CA GLN A 48 -14.92 -2.12 -7.39
C GLN A 48 -15.31 -3.58 -7.18
N LEU A 49 -16.00 -3.86 -6.08
CA LEU A 49 -16.48 -5.18 -5.70
C LEU A 49 -18.01 -5.18 -5.62
N PRO A 50 -18.65 -6.33 -5.79
CA PRO A 50 -20.10 -6.43 -5.55
C PRO A 50 -20.52 -6.00 -4.13
N THR A 51 -19.60 -6.09 -3.17
CA THR A 51 -19.82 -5.76 -1.76
C THR A 51 -19.45 -4.32 -1.39
N GLY A 52 -18.89 -3.53 -2.33
CA GLY A 52 -18.46 -2.15 -2.09
C GLY A 52 -17.18 -1.78 -2.82
N THR A 53 -16.48 -0.78 -2.31
CA THR A 53 -15.26 -0.25 -2.93
C THR A 53 -14.06 -0.46 -2.00
N GLU A 54 -12.90 -0.80 -2.57
CA GLU A 54 -11.62 -0.80 -1.85
C GLU A 54 -10.67 0.25 -2.44
N LEU A 55 -10.07 1.07 -1.58
CA LEU A 55 -9.03 2.03 -1.96
C LEU A 55 -7.69 1.56 -1.41
N GLU A 56 -6.71 1.44 -2.29
CA GLU A 56 -5.33 1.10 -1.94
C GLU A 56 -4.49 2.37 -1.80
N TYR A 57 -3.75 2.47 -0.71
CA TYR A 57 -2.76 3.52 -0.44
C TYR A 57 -1.40 2.87 -0.17
N ALA A 58 -0.62 2.67 -1.23
CA ALA A 58 0.74 2.14 -1.12
C ALA A 58 1.74 3.27 -0.85
N THR A 59 2.75 3.01 -0.02
CA THR A 59 3.79 3.98 0.33
C THR A 59 4.88 4.14 -0.74
N GLY A 60 4.61 3.67 -1.96
CA GLY A 60 5.48 3.77 -3.12
C GLY A 60 6.28 2.48 -3.41
N PRO A 61 7.06 2.45 -4.51
CA PRO A 61 7.72 1.22 -4.99
C PRO A 61 8.78 0.66 -4.03
N TYR A 62 9.38 1.51 -3.20
CA TYR A 62 10.29 1.11 -2.13
C TYR A 62 9.67 1.18 -0.74
N GLY A 63 8.35 1.46 -0.68
CA GLY A 63 7.58 1.52 0.54
C GLY A 63 7.34 0.12 1.11
N GLN A 64 7.19 0.06 2.42
CA GLN A 64 7.03 -1.19 3.17
C GLN A 64 5.66 -1.28 3.85
N ALA A 65 4.71 -0.46 3.41
CA ALA A 65 3.34 -0.46 3.90
C ALA A 65 2.37 -0.23 2.74
N THR A 66 1.25 -0.93 2.80
CA THR A 66 0.07 -0.69 1.97
C THR A 66 -1.13 -0.65 2.90
N TYR A 67 -1.91 0.40 2.79
CA TYR A 67 -3.15 0.55 3.54
C TYR A 67 -4.34 0.30 2.63
N MET A 68 -5.29 -0.51 3.10
CA MET A 68 -6.54 -0.77 2.41
C MET A 68 -7.70 -0.12 3.18
N ALA A 69 -8.41 0.79 2.51
CA ALA A 69 -9.64 1.36 2.99
C ALA A 69 -10.82 0.66 2.31
N ARG A 70 -11.61 -0.09 3.08
CA ARG A 70 -12.77 -0.85 2.58
C ARG A 70 -14.06 -0.14 2.90
N PHE A 71 -14.89 0.05 1.88
CA PHE A 71 -16.17 0.75 1.97
C PHE A 71 -17.31 -0.19 1.63
N GLY A 72 -18.42 -0.01 2.34
CA GLY A 72 -19.68 -0.69 2.02
C GLY A 72 -20.34 -0.13 0.75
N PRO A 73 -21.49 -0.72 0.33
CA PRO A 73 -22.27 -0.23 -0.80
C PRO A 73 -22.81 1.20 -0.58
N ASP A 74 -22.89 1.65 0.66
CA ASP A 74 -23.31 3.00 1.09
C ASP A 74 -22.16 4.01 1.08
N GLU A 75 -20.99 3.64 0.53
CA GLU A 75 -19.77 4.46 0.50
C GLU A 75 -19.29 4.90 1.91
N LYS A 76 -19.60 4.09 2.95
CA LYS A 76 -19.09 4.28 4.32
C LYS A 76 -17.90 3.37 4.59
N LEU A 77 -16.89 3.92 5.25
CA LEU A 77 -15.69 3.18 5.63
C LEU A 77 -16.06 2.06 6.62
N ILE A 78 -15.71 0.83 6.28
CA ILE A 78 -15.82 -0.35 7.14
C ILE A 78 -14.51 -0.54 7.91
N SER A 79 -13.37 -0.51 7.19
CA SER A 79 -12.05 -0.71 7.79
C SER A 79 -10.98 0.09 7.04
N TYR A 80 -9.95 0.49 7.80
CA TYR A 80 -8.70 1.05 7.28
C TYR A 80 -7.55 0.36 8.00
N GLU A 81 -6.77 -0.42 7.26
CA GLU A 81 -5.72 -1.26 7.85
C GLU A 81 -4.47 -1.34 6.98
N GLN A 82 -3.30 -1.42 7.62
CA GLN A 82 -2.06 -1.82 6.97
C GLN A 82 -2.13 -3.33 6.73
N VAL A 83 -1.84 -3.77 5.48
CA VAL A 83 -2.05 -5.16 5.07
C VAL A 83 -0.76 -5.94 4.78
N LEU A 84 0.40 -5.25 4.73
CA LEU A 84 1.70 -5.92 4.54
C LEU A 84 2.33 -6.25 5.90
N ASP A 85 1.71 -7.17 6.61
CA ASP A 85 2.12 -7.66 7.91
C ASP A 85 1.75 -9.15 8.08
N ALA A 86 2.15 -9.75 9.19
CA ALA A 86 1.89 -11.16 9.46
C ALA A 86 0.38 -11.50 9.43
N PRO A 87 -0.54 -10.73 10.03
CA PRO A 87 -1.98 -10.95 9.90
C PRO A 87 -2.49 -10.85 8.45
N GLY A 88 -2.01 -9.89 7.66
CA GLY A 88 -2.38 -9.74 6.25
C GLY A 88 -1.95 -10.94 5.42
N PHE A 89 -0.69 -11.36 5.55
CA PHE A 89 -0.16 -12.53 4.85
C PHE A 89 -0.87 -13.83 5.25
N ALA A 90 -1.28 -13.98 6.51
CA ALA A 90 -2.00 -15.16 6.99
C ALA A 90 -3.39 -15.34 6.38
N ARG A 91 -3.97 -14.31 5.77
CA ARG A 91 -5.25 -14.39 5.03
C ARG A 91 -5.10 -15.14 3.70
N ILE A 92 -3.89 -15.20 3.15
CA ILE A 92 -3.61 -15.90 1.89
C ILE A 92 -3.52 -17.39 2.16
N LYS A 93 -4.31 -18.18 1.43
CA LYS A 93 -4.40 -19.63 1.57
C LYS A 93 -3.69 -20.31 0.42
N VAL A 94 -2.59 -20.99 0.70
CA VAL A 94 -1.86 -21.79 -0.28
C VAL A 94 -2.76 -22.89 -0.82
N GLY A 95 -2.76 -23.10 -2.13
CA GLY A 95 -3.61 -24.03 -2.85
C GLY A 95 -5.03 -23.56 -3.12
N VAL A 96 -5.44 -22.37 -2.59
CA VAL A 96 -6.83 -21.86 -2.69
C VAL A 96 -6.86 -20.43 -3.22
N SER A 97 -6.11 -19.50 -2.62
CA SER A 97 -6.16 -18.09 -3.00
C SER A 97 -5.67 -17.87 -4.41
N THR A 98 -6.41 -17.06 -5.16
CA THR A 98 -6.08 -16.63 -6.52
C THR A 98 -5.23 -15.35 -6.50
N GLN A 99 -4.66 -14.97 -7.67
CA GLN A 99 -4.02 -13.66 -7.84
C GLN A 99 -4.97 -12.50 -7.49
N GLN A 100 -6.26 -12.66 -7.81
CA GLN A 100 -7.28 -11.66 -7.48
C GLN A 100 -7.45 -11.52 -5.95
N ASP A 101 -7.54 -12.66 -5.23
CA ASP A 101 -7.65 -12.64 -3.77
C ASP A 101 -6.43 -11.98 -3.12
N VAL A 102 -5.23 -12.27 -3.63
CA VAL A 102 -3.99 -11.67 -3.15
C VAL A 102 -3.99 -10.15 -3.41
N LEU A 103 -4.45 -9.72 -4.60
CA LEU A 103 -4.54 -8.30 -4.95
C LEU A 103 -5.49 -7.54 -4.02
N HIS A 104 -6.66 -8.10 -3.71
CA HIS A 104 -7.64 -7.50 -2.79
C HIS A 104 -7.20 -7.57 -1.32
N THR A 105 -6.36 -8.54 -0.96
CA THR A 105 -5.88 -8.70 0.41
C THR A 105 -4.67 -7.83 0.70
N LEU A 106 -3.67 -7.82 -0.20
CA LEU A 106 -2.36 -7.21 0.02
C LEU A 106 -2.11 -5.96 -0.83
N GLY A 107 -2.95 -5.70 -1.84
CA GLY A 107 -2.73 -4.66 -2.83
C GLY A 107 -1.73 -5.09 -3.91
N ARG A 108 -1.23 -4.12 -4.67
CA ARG A 108 -0.25 -4.37 -5.74
C ARG A 108 1.12 -4.74 -5.18
N PRO A 109 1.78 -5.75 -5.77
CA PRO A 109 3.15 -6.08 -5.38
C PRO A 109 4.13 -4.98 -5.80
N ALA A 110 5.24 -4.86 -5.06
CA ALA A 110 6.35 -4.01 -5.42
C ALA A 110 7.07 -4.49 -6.67
N GLU A 111 7.14 -5.81 -6.85
CA GLU A 111 7.81 -6.46 -7.98
C GLU A 111 7.03 -7.68 -8.47
N LYS A 112 7.14 -7.94 -9.78
CA LYS A 112 6.63 -9.16 -10.41
C LYS A 112 7.75 -9.82 -11.19
N SER A 113 7.89 -11.12 -11.04
CA SER A 113 8.85 -11.93 -11.78
C SER A 113 8.26 -13.27 -12.21
N TYR A 114 9.01 -14.01 -13.02
CA TYR A 114 8.64 -15.33 -13.47
C TYR A 114 9.82 -16.29 -13.31
N LEU A 115 9.57 -17.44 -12.71
CA LEU A 115 10.52 -18.54 -12.58
C LEU A 115 10.21 -19.59 -13.66
N PRO A 116 11.07 -19.77 -14.69
CA PRO A 116 10.80 -20.70 -15.79
C PRO A 116 10.79 -22.16 -15.33
N ILE A 117 11.50 -22.48 -14.27
CA ILE A 117 11.49 -23.75 -13.56
C ILE A 117 11.29 -23.44 -12.07
N PRO A 118 10.14 -23.78 -11.48
CA PRO A 118 9.06 -24.68 -11.88
C PRO A 118 7.84 -24.01 -12.61
N LYS A 119 8.03 -22.93 -13.35
CA LYS A 119 6.98 -22.19 -14.09
C LYS A 119 5.99 -21.47 -13.16
N LEU A 120 6.54 -20.64 -12.26
CA LEU A 120 5.76 -19.87 -11.30
C LEU A 120 5.87 -18.37 -11.57
N TYR A 121 4.75 -17.67 -11.47
CA TYR A 121 4.73 -16.21 -11.35
C TYR A 121 4.97 -15.83 -9.89
N VAL A 122 5.78 -14.82 -9.64
CA VAL A 122 6.12 -14.38 -8.29
C VAL A 122 5.72 -12.92 -8.11
N TRP A 123 4.94 -12.64 -7.08
CA TRP A 123 4.63 -11.30 -6.62
C TRP A 123 5.35 -11.05 -5.29
N SER A 124 6.17 -10.00 -5.26
CA SER A 124 7.02 -9.68 -4.11
C SER A 124 6.55 -8.40 -3.44
N TYR A 125 6.39 -8.46 -2.13
CA TYR A 125 5.88 -7.39 -1.28
C TYR A 125 6.93 -6.99 -0.26
N ARG A 126 7.38 -5.72 -0.29
CA ARG A 126 8.26 -5.17 0.75
C ARG A 126 7.48 -4.89 2.01
N TYR A 127 7.99 -5.29 3.16
CA TYR A 127 7.35 -5.01 4.43
C TYR A 127 8.33 -4.95 5.60
N LYS A 128 7.86 -4.44 6.74
CA LYS A 128 8.59 -4.49 8.01
C LYS A 128 8.16 -5.73 8.80
N GLU A 129 8.99 -6.76 8.77
CA GLU A 129 8.78 -7.95 9.58
C GLU A 129 8.96 -7.62 11.07
N SER A 130 7.93 -7.92 11.88
CA SER A 130 7.85 -7.55 13.30
C SER A 130 8.12 -6.06 13.57
N GLY A 131 7.85 -5.18 12.59
CA GLY A 131 8.09 -3.74 12.68
C GLY A 131 9.56 -3.31 12.62
N VAL A 132 10.50 -4.24 12.48
CA VAL A 132 11.95 -3.99 12.60
C VAL A 132 12.72 -4.37 11.34
N TRP A 133 12.57 -5.62 10.86
CA TRP A 133 13.40 -6.15 9.78
C TRP A 133 12.88 -5.76 8.40
N ASP A 134 13.81 -5.35 7.53
CA ASP A 134 13.51 -5.09 6.14
C ASP A 134 13.40 -6.42 5.39
N SER A 135 12.16 -6.84 5.09
CA SER A 135 11.85 -8.16 4.52
C SER A 135 11.00 -8.05 3.26
N MET A 136 11.01 -9.12 2.47
CA MET A 136 10.12 -9.31 1.33
C MET A 136 9.34 -10.61 1.50
N MET A 137 8.02 -10.53 1.30
CA MET A 137 7.16 -11.70 1.13
C MET A 137 7.01 -11.99 -0.37
N HIS A 138 7.38 -13.18 -0.79
CA HIS A 138 7.25 -13.66 -2.16
C HIS A 138 6.06 -14.63 -2.24
N VAL A 139 5.02 -14.24 -2.97
CA VAL A 139 3.83 -15.06 -3.24
C VAL A 139 3.98 -15.68 -4.62
N HIS A 140 4.01 -17.00 -4.67
CA HIS A 140 4.23 -17.77 -5.89
C HIS A 140 2.92 -18.34 -6.40
N PHE A 141 2.62 -18.11 -7.67
CA PHE A 141 1.41 -18.58 -8.34
C PHE A 141 1.78 -19.54 -9.48
N ASP A 142 0.94 -20.53 -9.69
CA ASP A 142 1.02 -21.36 -10.88
C ASP A 142 0.44 -20.66 -12.13
N GLN A 143 0.34 -21.41 -13.22
CA GLN A 143 -0.19 -20.92 -14.50
C GLN A 143 -1.70 -20.59 -14.44
N ASP A 144 -2.43 -21.21 -13.51
CA ASP A 144 -3.85 -20.95 -13.26
C ASP A 144 -4.07 -19.76 -12.31
N GLY A 145 -2.98 -19.15 -11.83
CA GLY A 145 -3.02 -18.01 -10.92
C GLY A 145 -3.34 -18.37 -9.47
N ILE A 146 -3.16 -19.64 -9.09
CA ILE A 146 -3.39 -20.11 -7.71
C ILE A 146 -2.09 -20.04 -6.92
N VAL A 147 -2.14 -19.54 -5.68
CA VAL A 147 -1.00 -19.48 -4.76
C VAL A 147 -0.50 -20.89 -4.45
N ARG A 148 0.76 -21.17 -4.75
CA ARG A 148 1.40 -22.46 -4.48
C ARG A 148 2.39 -22.43 -3.32
N MET A 149 2.94 -21.24 -3.05
CA MET A 149 3.95 -21.10 -2.00
C MET A 149 4.05 -19.63 -1.58
N MET A 150 4.39 -19.40 -0.33
CA MET A 150 4.79 -18.09 0.18
C MET A 150 6.14 -18.24 0.88
N LEU A 151 7.09 -17.39 0.52
CA LEU A 151 8.44 -17.39 1.09
C LEU A 151 8.78 -16.00 1.61
N ASN A 152 9.30 -15.94 2.83
CA ASN A 152 9.87 -14.73 3.39
C ASN A 152 11.38 -14.72 3.21
N GLY A 153 11.93 -13.54 2.95
CA GLY A 153 13.36 -13.32 2.85
C GLY A 153 13.72 -11.86 3.12
N PRO A 154 15.03 -11.55 3.22
CA PRO A 154 15.48 -10.19 3.40
C PRO A 154 15.17 -9.34 2.16
N ASP A 155 15.00 -8.01 2.33
CA ASP A 155 14.86 -7.08 1.21
C ASP A 155 16.24 -6.72 0.65
N PRO A 156 16.62 -7.19 -0.57
CA PRO A 156 17.92 -6.95 -1.14
C PRO A 156 18.24 -5.46 -1.30
N ALA A 157 17.23 -4.63 -1.61
CA ALA A 157 17.40 -3.19 -1.77
C ALA A 157 17.78 -2.46 -0.46
N LYS A 158 17.61 -3.12 0.69
CA LYS A 158 17.98 -2.59 2.00
C LYS A 158 19.26 -3.22 2.56
N GLU A 159 19.60 -4.46 2.14
CA GLU A 159 20.83 -5.13 2.57
C GLU A 159 22.08 -4.48 1.98
N GLU A 160 22.09 -4.13 0.70
CA GLU A 160 23.23 -3.49 0.05
C GLU A 160 23.68 -2.20 0.76
N ARG A 161 22.77 -1.48 1.41
CA ARG A 161 23.12 -0.28 2.18
C ARG A 161 23.87 -0.57 3.48
N ARG A 162 23.82 -1.79 4.01
CA ARG A 162 24.52 -2.15 5.26
C ARG A 162 26.00 -2.43 5.08
N PHE A 163 26.45 -2.70 3.85
CA PHE A 163 27.85 -3.01 3.56
C PHE A 163 28.73 -1.80 3.22
N PHE A 164 28.16 -0.59 3.20
CA PHE A 164 28.87 0.65 2.86
C PHE A 164 29.11 1.61 4.04
N TRP A 165 29.11 1.07 5.29
CA TRP A 165 29.49 1.84 6.50
C TRP A 165 30.65 1.20 7.25
#